data_e398c3938ae382232d2a22995da4a300
#
_entry.id   e398c3938ae382232d2a22995da4a300
#
_cell.length_a   1.000
_cell.length_b   1.000
_cell.length_c   1.000
_cell.angle_alpha   90.00
_cell.angle_beta   90.00
_cell.angle_gamma   90.00
#
_symmetry.space_group_name_H-M   'P 1'
#
loop_
_entity.id
_entity.type
_entity.pdbx_description
1 polymer ?
#
loop_
_entity_poly.entity_id
_entity_poly.type
_entity_poly.pdbx_seq_one_letter_code
_entity_poly.pdbx_strand_id
1 'polypeptide(L)' 'MILRMKEVCSELGVSRASVYRLLQSGSFPKPLKLGKRAIGWERDHIQQWVKSLRSARQTEQVQGASNE' A
#
# COMPACT_ATOMS: atom_id res chain seq x y z
N MET A 1 2.83 -1.30 15.07
CA MET A 1 1.43 -0.85 15.00
C MET A 1 0.74 -1.44 13.80
N ILE A 2 -0.40 -2.06 14.03
CA ILE A 2 -1.13 -2.74 12.96
C ILE A 2 -2.19 -1.82 12.37
N LEU A 3 -2.24 -1.75 11.06
CA LEU A 3 -3.25 -0.98 10.34
C LEU A 3 -4.26 -1.94 9.72
N ARG A 4 -5.54 -1.67 9.95
CA ARG A 4 -6.60 -2.45 9.35
C ARG A 4 -6.88 -1.91 7.95
N MET A 5 -7.67 -2.66 7.19
CA MET A 5 -7.98 -2.26 5.81
C MET A 5 -8.47 -0.81 5.72
N LYS A 6 -9.37 -0.45 6.59
CA LYS A 6 -9.92 0.90 6.60
C LYS A 6 -8.81 1.94 6.80
N GLU A 7 -7.90 1.66 7.70
CA GLU A 7 -6.82 2.58 8.00
C GLU A 7 -5.82 2.66 6.87
N VAL A 8 -5.55 1.53 6.25
CA VAL A 8 -4.63 1.51 5.10
C VAL A 8 -5.22 2.34 3.96
N CYS A 9 -6.50 2.16 3.69
CA CYS A 9 -7.15 2.93 2.64
C CYS A 9 -7.09 4.43 2.93
N SER A 10 -7.30 4.78 4.17
CA SER A 10 -7.27 6.17 4.58
C SER A 10 -5.86 6.76 4.47
N GLU A 11 -4.88 6.01 4.93
CA GLU A 11 -3.49 6.47 4.88
C GLU A 11 -2.98 6.64 3.47
N LEU A 12 -3.34 5.73 2.60
CA LEU A 12 -2.87 5.76 1.22
C LEU A 12 -3.78 6.56 0.30
N GLY A 13 -4.97 6.88 0.76
CA GLY A 13 -5.92 7.62 -0.07
C GLY A 13 -6.45 6.81 -1.23
N VAL A 14 -6.62 5.51 -1.03
CA VAL A 14 -7.14 4.64 -2.08
C VAL A 14 -8.34 3.86 -1.59
N SER A 15 -9.07 3.26 -2.50
CA SER A 15 -10.26 2.49 -2.16
C SER A 15 -9.87 1.05 -1.81
N ARG A 16 -10.79 0.34 -1.18
CA ARG A 16 -10.58 -1.07 -0.89
C ARG A 16 -10.36 -1.87 -2.14
N ALA A 17 -11.09 -1.54 -3.18
CA ALA A 17 -10.96 -2.25 -4.44
C ALA A 17 -9.54 -2.12 -4.97
N SER A 18 -8.95 -0.94 -4.83
CA SER A 18 -7.58 -0.73 -5.26
C SER A 18 -6.60 -1.58 -4.47
N VAL A 19 -6.80 -1.67 -3.15
CA VAL A 19 -5.93 -2.49 -2.31
C VAL A 19 -6.05 -3.96 -2.69
N TYR A 20 -7.27 -4.44 -2.89
CA TYR A 20 -7.45 -5.83 -3.28
C TYR A 20 -6.82 -6.14 -4.63
N ARG A 21 -6.90 -5.20 -5.54
CA ARG A 21 -6.29 -5.35 -6.85
C ARG A 21 -4.78 -5.45 -6.73
N LEU A 22 -4.19 -4.60 -5.90
CA LEU A 22 -2.75 -4.64 -5.66
C LEU A 22 -2.33 -5.94 -5.00
N LEU A 23 -3.15 -6.45 -4.09
CA LEU A 23 -2.86 -7.72 -3.45
C LEU A 23 -2.89 -8.86 -4.47
N GLN A 24 -3.84 -8.84 -5.36
CA GLN A 24 -3.96 -9.89 -6.38
C GLN A 24 -2.79 -9.87 -7.34
N SER A 25 -2.29 -8.69 -7.64
CA SER A 25 -1.17 -8.59 -8.57
C SER A 25 0.16 -8.86 -7.90
N GLY A 26 0.16 -9.01 -6.59
CA GLY A 26 1.40 -9.24 -5.85
C GLY A 26 2.22 -8.00 -5.63
N SER A 27 1.64 -6.82 -5.86
CA SER A 27 2.37 -5.57 -5.73
C SER A 27 2.22 -4.91 -4.37
N PHE A 28 1.53 -5.54 -3.46
CA PHE A 28 1.27 -4.96 -2.15
C PHE A 28 1.78 -5.89 -1.06
N PRO A 29 2.16 -5.37 0.10
CA PRO A 29 2.60 -6.24 1.19
C PRO A 29 1.51 -7.20 1.60
N LYS A 30 1.90 -8.42 1.95
CA LYS A 30 0.92 -9.42 2.34
C LYS A 30 0.33 -9.07 3.70
N PRO A 31 -0.98 -9.23 3.85
CA PRO A 31 -1.60 -8.89 5.13
C PRO A 31 -1.32 -9.94 6.19
N LEU A 32 -1.39 -9.50 7.42
CA LEU A 32 -1.28 -10.41 8.56
C LEU A 32 -2.69 -10.81 8.95
N LYS A 33 -2.87 -12.07 9.32
CA LYS A 33 -4.15 -12.52 9.79
C LYS A 33 -4.29 -12.20 11.26
N LEU A 34 -5.27 -11.37 11.58
CA LEU A 34 -5.50 -10.98 12.96
C LEU A 34 -6.57 -11.83 13.62
N GLY A 35 -7.31 -12.58 12.83
CA GLY A 35 -8.37 -13.42 13.31
C GLY A 35 -9.03 -14.11 12.15
N LYS A 36 -10.19 -14.72 12.38
CA LYS A 36 -10.87 -15.46 11.33
C LYS A 36 -11.23 -14.58 10.14
N ARG A 37 -11.65 -13.37 10.41
CA ARG A 37 -12.07 -12.46 9.34
C ARG A 37 -11.36 -11.13 9.36
N ALA A 38 -10.35 -11.01 10.18
CA ALA A 38 -9.66 -9.74 10.32
C ALA A 38 -8.26 -9.85 9.74
N ILE A 39 -7.88 -8.87 8.94
CA ILE A 39 -6.53 -8.80 8.43
C ILE A 39 -6.00 -7.39 8.66
N GLY A 40 -4.70 -7.27 8.63
CA GLY A 40 -4.07 -5.97 8.81
C GLY A 40 -2.64 -6.02 8.31
N TRP A 41 -1.97 -4.91 8.41
CA TRP A 41 -0.58 -4.79 7.96
C TRP A 41 0.21 -4.08 9.03
N GLU A 42 1.49 -4.43 9.12
CA GLU A 42 2.38 -3.68 9.98
C GLU A 42 2.59 -2.31 9.34
N ARG A 43 2.47 -1.26 10.12
CA ARG A 43 2.63 0.08 9.59
C ARG A 43 3.98 0.26 8.91
N ASP A 44 5.03 -0.31 9.50
CA ASP A 44 6.36 -0.19 8.92
C ASP A 44 6.43 -0.80 7.54
N HIS A 45 5.74 -1.91 7.33
CA HIS A 45 5.70 -2.56 6.02
C HIS A 45 5.02 -1.67 4.99
N ILE A 46 3.94 -1.01 5.41
CA ILE A 46 3.23 -0.11 4.51
C ILE A 46 4.12 1.09 4.17
N GLN A 47 4.81 1.62 5.16
CA GLN A 47 5.69 2.75 4.93
C GLN A 47 6.85 2.38 4.02
N GLN A 48 7.40 1.20 4.18
CA GLN A 48 8.46 0.74 3.30
C GLN A 48 7.97 0.57 1.88
N TRP A 49 6.76 0.07 1.74
CA TRP A 49 6.19 -0.08 0.42
C TRP A 49 6.02 1.28 -0.26
N VAL A 50 5.53 2.26 0.47
CA VAL A 50 5.37 3.61 -0.06
C VAL A 50 6.72 4.19 -0.45
N LYS A 51 7.74 3.97 0.37
CA LYS A 51 9.07 4.44 0.04
C LYS A 51 9.61 3.80 -1.22
N SER A 52 9.32 2.54 -1.41
CA SER A 52 9.76 1.85 -2.59
C SER A 52 9.10 2.42 -3.84
N LEU A 53 7.84 2.82 -3.74
CA LEU A 53 7.16 3.48 -4.83
C LEU A 53 7.79 4.83 -5.13
N ARG A 54 8.14 5.56 -4.09
CA ARG A 54 8.76 6.84 -4.27
C ARG A 54 10.10 6.74 -4.97
N SER A 55 10.88 5.75 -4.58
CA SER A 55 12.16 5.53 -5.23
C SER A 55 11.99 5.25 -6.70
N ALA A 56 11.09 4.36 -7.02
CA ALA A 56 10.84 4.03 -8.40
C ALA A 56 10.32 5.24 -9.16
N ARG A 57 9.46 6.01 -8.52
CA ARG A 57 8.93 7.17 -9.14
C ARG A 57 9.95 8.23 -9.36
N GLN A 58 10.83 8.42 -8.43
CA GLN A 58 11.89 9.38 -8.59
C GLN A 58 12.70 9.10 -9.80
N THR A 59 12.90 7.84 -10.08
CA THR A 59 13.66 7.45 -11.22
C THR A 59 12.92 7.79 -12.48
N GLU A 60 11.64 7.51 -12.53
CA GLU A 60 10.91 7.80 -13.69
C GLU A 60 10.41 9.15 -13.73
N GLN A 61 10.16 9.70 -12.58
CA GLN A 61 9.51 10.90 -12.54
C GLN A 61 10.26 12.02 -13.07
N VAL A 62 11.39 11.78 -13.28
CA VAL A 62 12.06 12.72 -14.00
C VAL A 62 11.14 13.17 -15.07
N GLN A 63 10.28 12.37 -15.48
CA GLN A 63 9.42 12.76 -16.45
C GLN A 63 8.10 13.04 -15.92
N GLY A 64 7.85 12.81 -15.03
CA GLY A 64 6.69 13.07 -14.74
C GLY A 64 6.04 13.84 -14.07
N ALA A 65 6.38 13.90 -13.94
CA ALA A 65 5.75 14.30 -13.36
C ALA A 65 4.55 14.60 -13.18
N SER A 66 4.66 14.42 -13.60
CA SER A 66 3.79 14.56 -13.55
C SER A 66 2.85 14.51 -13.25
N ASN A 67 2.88 14.36 -13.43
CA ASN A 67 1.94 14.25 -13.29
C ASN A 67 1.14 14.38 -12.84
N GLU A 68 1.12 14.42 -12.78
CA GLU A 68 0.32 14.52 -12.58
C GLU A 68 -0.17 14.73 -12.39
#